data_362fe194511da35006d7232587724ff6
#
_entry.id   362fe194511da35006d7232587724ff6
#
_cell.length_a   1.000
_cell.length_b   1.000
_cell.length_c   1.000
_cell.angle_alpha   90.00
_cell.angle_beta   90.00
_cell.angle_gamma   90.00
#
_symmetry.space_group_name_H-M   'P 1'
#
loop_
_entity.id
_entity.type
_entity.pdbx_description
1 polymer ?
#
loop_
_entity_poly.entity_id
_entity_poly.type
_entity_poly.pdbx_seq_one_letter_code
_entity_poly.pdbx_strand_id
1 'polypeptide(L)'
;HDKRRRQRQMCIRDRSTSDNYEFLRIMLFCSIPLFLIGLLDDFNIQISPPVRMIVALPTALMCYFFLGIEAYSIEIPLLDELFKYKFFSIIFICFALVGMTNAFNIIDGMNGLVLLYSITICLSILFSAELLKTTEIDYTLVAVLFSILGVFILNFPLGKIFIGDGGAYILGLIISITVIKIYQINSLSPWYVLLVLIYPTTEILSSIFRRLISKLSTTEPDNYHLHHLIYKRITKIGIISERVKHSIVTALIFSFYFPFVFGANYFSDDHLVLKFMCVIFVVFYFIFYLLLAPKNFRFNL
;
A
#
# COMPACT_ATOMS: atom_id res chain seq x y z
N HIS A 1 15.71 -4.06 -49.83
CA HIS A 1 15.50 -2.97 -48.81
C HIS A 1 14.34 -3.31 -47.85
N ASP A 2 13.27 -3.89 -48.34
CA ASP A 2 12.04 -4.19 -47.61
C ASP A 2 12.20 -5.30 -46.55
N LYS A 3 12.98 -6.36 -46.85
CA LYS A 3 13.26 -7.45 -45.89
C LYS A 3 14.02 -6.96 -44.63
N ARG A 4 15.00 -6.06 -44.80
CA ARG A 4 15.75 -5.49 -43.68
C ARG A 4 14.91 -4.53 -42.86
N ARG A 5 13.97 -3.85 -43.48
CA ARG A 5 13.02 -2.95 -42.77
C ARG A 5 12.02 -3.76 -41.93
N ARG A 6 11.50 -4.88 -42.48
CA ARG A 6 10.62 -5.82 -41.75
C ARG A 6 11.35 -6.52 -40.60
N GLN A 7 12.62 -6.94 -40.80
CA GLN A 7 13.41 -7.52 -39.72
C GLN A 7 13.71 -6.51 -38.62
N ARG A 8 14.05 -5.25 -38.95
CA ARG A 8 14.21 -4.19 -37.94
C ARG A 8 12.91 -3.88 -37.20
N GLN A 9 11.78 -3.82 -37.89
CA GLN A 9 10.48 -3.64 -37.26
C GLN A 9 10.08 -4.83 -36.39
N MET A 10 10.41 -6.05 -36.79
CA MET A 10 10.18 -7.26 -36.00
C MET A 10 11.08 -7.30 -34.74
N CYS A 11 12.36 -6.99 -34.87
CA CYS A 11 13.28 -6.88 -33.73
C CYS A 11 12.92 -5.74 -32.76
N ILE A 12 12.39 -4.61 -33.27
CA ILE A 12 11.92 -3.51 -32.43
C ILE A 12 10.63 -3.93 -31.71
N ARG A 13 9.74 -4.64 -32.39
CA ARG A 13 8.49 -5.16 -31.81
C ARG A 13 8.76 -6.23 -30.76
N ASP A 14 9.71 -7.15 -31.00
CA ASP A 14 10.08 -8.19 -30.04
C ASP A 14 10.81 -7.60 -28.81
N ARG A 15 11.65 -6.57 -29.00
CA ARG A 15 12.22 -5.83 -27.87
C ARG A 15 11.15 -5.11 -27.06
N SER A 16 10.23 -4.40 -27.71
CA SER A 16 9.16 -3.69 -27.00
C SER A 16 8.23 -4.61 -26.21
N THR A 17 7.98 -5.82 -26.70
CA THR A 17 7.13 -6.79 -25.99
C THR A 17 7.85 -7.52 -24.87
N SER A 18 9.18 -7.72 -24.95
CA SER A 18 9.97 -8.29 -23.84
C SER A 18 10.15 -7.27 -22.71
N ASP A 19 10.33 -5.99 -23.03
CA ASP A 19 10.55 -4.91 -22.08
C ASP A 19 9.26 -4.59 -21.27
N ASN A 20 8.06 -4.74 -21.89
CA ASN A 20 6.77 -4.44 -21.24
C ASN A 20 6.47 -5.23 -19.96
N TYR A 21 7.11 -6.39 -19.76
CA TYR A 21 6.92 -7.22 -18.56
C TYR A 21 8.17 -7.30 -17.67
N GLU A 22 9.23 -6.59 -18.03
CA GLU A 22 10.49 -6.66 -17.28
C GLU A 22 10.30 -6.12 -15.87
N PHE A 23 9.67 -4.96 -15.74
CA PHE A 23 9.35 -4.37 -14.44
C PHE A 23 8.54 -5.33 -13.56
N LEU A 24 7.47 -5.94 -14.10
CA LEU A 24 6.65 -6.90 -13.36
C LEU A 24 7.46 -8.14 -12.95
N ARG A 25 8.29 -8.68 -13.84
CA ARG A 25 9.12 -9.87 -13.54
C ARG A 25 10.12 -9.59 -12.43
N ILE A 26 10.83 -8.47 -12.49
CA ILE A 26 11.79 -8.08 -11.45
C ILE A 26 11.06 -7.83 -10.13
N MET A 27 9.92 -7.17 -10.16
CA MET A 27 9.10 -6.91 -8.97
C MET A 27 8.63 -8.21 -8.31
N LEU A 28 8.15 -9.19 -9.08
CA LEU A 28 7.78 -10.50 -8.58
C LEU A 28 8.99 -11.25 -8.01
N PHE A 29 10.14 -11.19 -8.67
CA PHE A 29 11.38 -11.77 -8.15
C PHE A 29 11.77 -11.15 -6.80
N CYS A 30 11.72 -9.82 -6.69
CA CYS A 30 12.01 -9.12 -5.44
C CYS A 30 11.01 -9.48 -4.31
N SER A 31 9.79 -9.88 -4.65
CA SER A 31 8.76 -10.23 -3.66
C SER A 31 8.93 -11.62 -3.05
N ILE A 32 9.77 -12.50 -3.61
CA ILE A 32 9.92 -13.90 -3.17
C ILE A 32 10.22 -14.03 -1.68
N PRO A 33 11.17 -13.29 -1.07
CA PRO A 33 11.44 -13.45 0.35
C PRO A 33 10.23 -13.13 1.24
N LEU A 34 9.49 -12.06 0.91
CA LEU A 34 8.27 -11.69 1.62
C LEU A 34 7.14 -12.70 1.42
N PHE A 35 6.99 -13.24 0.22
CA PHE A 35 6.01 -14.29 -0.04
C PHE A 35 6.29 -15.51 0.81
N LEU A 36 7.54 -15.98 0.84
CA LEU A 36 7.91 -17.18 1.58
C LEU A 36 7.66 -17.02 3.08
N ILE A 37 8.00 -15.86 3.66
CA ILE A 37 7.78 -15.65 5.09
C ILE A 37 6.28 -15.53 5.42
N GLY A 38 5.48 -14.87 4.58
CA GLY A 38 4.04 -14.80 4.75
C GLY A 38 3.38 -16.17 4.58
N LEU A 39 3.85 -16.99 3.63
CA LEU A 39 3.37 -18.34 3.44
C LEU A 39 3.66 -19.24 4.66
N LEU A 40 4.84 -19.10 5.29
CA LEU A 40 5.17 -19.80 6.52
C LEU A 40 4.21 -19.42 7.67
N ASP A 41 3.85 -18.15 7.78
CA ASP A 41 2.85 -17.67 8.73
C ASP A 41 1.47 -18.27 8.45
N ASP A 42 1.04 -18.31 7.20
CA ASP A 42 -0.22 -18.90 6.76
C ASP A 42 -0.28 -20.43 7.08
N PHE A 43 0.87 -21.10 7.13
CA PHE A 43 1.00 -22.50 7.60
C PHE A 43 1.08 -22.65 9.13
N ASN A 44 0.73 -21.62 9.91
CA ASN A 44 0.80 -21.57 11.37
C ASN A 44 2.22 -21.73 11.95
N ILE A 45 3.25 -21.47 11.18
CA ILE A 45 4.62 -21.31 11.69
C ILE A 45 4.71 -19.89 12.22
N GLN A 46 4.44 -19.70 13.51
CA GLN A 46 4.42 -18.39 14.16
C GLN A 46 5.74 -17.65 13.99
N ILE A 47 5.76 -16.64 13.14
CA ILE A 47 6.93 -15.81 12.90
C ILE A 47 6.76 -14.48 13.64
N SER A 48 7.74 -14.17 14.50
CA SER A 48 7.69 -12.93 15.27
C SER A 48 7.75 -11.68 14.36
N PRO A 49 7.05 -10.59 14.71
CA PRO A 49 7.06 -9.36 13.91
C PRO A 49 8.47 -8.82 13.57
N PRO A 50 9.47 -8.84 14.48
CA PRO A 50 10.83 -8.42 14.13
C PRO A 50 11.46 -9.25 13.01
N VAL A 51 11.22 -10.56 12.98
CA VAL A 51 11.78 -11.46 11.94
C VAL A 51 11.15 -11.12 10.59
N ARG A 52 9.84 -10.84 10.53
CA ARG A 52 9.16 -10.40 9.31
C ARG A 52 9.77 -9.10 8.77
N MET A 53 10.04 -8.14 9.65
CA MET A 53 10.68 -6.87 9.27
C MET A 53 12.10 -7.09 8.74
N ILE A 54 12.90 -7.99 9.37
CA ILE A 54 14.25 -8.31 8.91
C ILE A 54 14.24 -8.95 7.53
N VAL A 55 13.29 -9.86 7.25
CA VAL A 55 13.16 -10.49 5.92
C VAL A 55 12.64 -9.52 4.86
N ALA A 56 11.86 -8.51 5.25
CA ALA A 56 11.42 -7.46 4.34
C ALA A 56 12.57 -6.53 3.88
N LEU A 57 13.65 -6.39 4.66
CA LEU A 57 14.79 -5.54 4.30
C LEU A 57 15.52 -5.98 3.01
N PRO A 58 15.92 -7.26 2.83
CA PRO A 58 16.48 -7.73 1.56
C PRO A 58 15.57 -7.43 0.36
N THR A 59 14.25 -7.65 0.51
CA THR A 59 13.27 -7.32 -0.52
C THR A 59 13.30 -5.83 -0.89
N ALA A 60 13.30 -4.94 0.10
CA ALA A 60 13.36 -3.50 -0.13
C ALA A 60 14.69 -3.09 -0.80
N LEU A 61 15.82 -3.67 -0.39
CA LEU A 61 17.12 -3.45 -1.04
C LEU A 61 17.13 -3.95 -2.48
N MET A 62 16.56 -5.12 -2.76
CA MET A 62 16.43 -5.63 -4.13
C MET A 62 15.59 -4.67 -5.00
N CYS A 63 14.48 -4.14 -4.47
CA CYS A 63 13.65 -3.16 -5.17
C CYS A 63 14.42 -1.86 -5.45
N TYR A 64 15.21 -1.39 -4.49
CA TYR A 64 16.06 -0.21 -4.68
C TYR A 64 17.06 -0.41 -5.82
N PHE A 65 17.80 -1.52 -5.81
CA PHE A 65 18.88 -1.75 -6.78
C PHE A 65 18.41 -2.23 -8.15
N PHE A 66 17.41 -3.11 -8.21
CA PHE A 66 16.96 -3.73 -9.47
C PHE A 66 15.87 -2.94 -10.18
N LEU A 67 14.99 -2.27 -9.44
CA LEU A 67 13.90 -1.47 -10.01
C LEU A 67 14.21 0.03 -10.02
N GLY A 68 15.32 0.46 -9.42
CA GLY A 68 15.68 1.87 -9.32
C GLY A 68 14.65 2.68 -8.52
N ILE A 69 14.13 2.11 -7.43
CA ILE A 69 13.18 2.79 -6.55
C ILE A 69 13.95 3.68 -5.58
N GLU A 70 13.94 4.98 -5.82
CA GLU A 70 14.69 5.98 -5.05
C GLU A 70 13.76 7.08 -4.52
N ALA A 71 14.17 7.71 -3.43
CA ALA A 71 13.59 8.97 -2.97
C ALA A 71 14.65 10.07 -3.09
N TYR A 72 14.25 11.21 -3.64
CA TYR A 72 15.15 12.37 -3.82
C TYR A 72 14.72 13.59 -3.04
N SER A 73 13.48 13.62 -2.59
CA SER A 73 12.91 14.70 -1.79
C SER A 73 11.65 14.20 -1.09
N ILE A 74 11.38 14.76 0.08
CA ILE A 74 10.10 14.64 0.80
C ILE A 74 9.44 16.01 0.99
N GLU A 75 9.98 17.03 0.31
CA GLU A 75 9.56 18.44 0.39
C GLU A 75 9.60 19.03 1.80
N ILE A 76 10.56 18.59 2.61
CA ILE A 76 10.93 19.16 3.90
C ILE A 76 12.38 19.62 3.79
N PRO A 77 12.66 20.94 3.70
CA PRO A 77 13.97 21.47 3.29
C PRO A 77 15.16 20.92 4.09
N LEU A 78 15.00 20.77 5.41
CA LEU A 78 16.07 20.24 6.27
C LEU A 78 16.36 18.76 6.00
N LEU A 79 15.33 17.96 5.72
CA LEU A 79 15.46 16.52 5.44
C LEU A 79 15.89 16.30 4.00
N ASP A 80 15.50 17.15 3.07
CA ASP A 80 15.87 17.04 1.66
C ASP A 80 17.39 17.19 1.44
N GLU A 81 18.08 17.93 2.32
CA GLU A 81 19.55 17.97 2.30
C GLU A 81 20.17 16.58 2.53
N LEU A 82 19.53 15.71 3.31
CA LEU A 82 20.02 14.36 3.57
C LEU A 82 19.90 13.47 2.33
N PHE A 83 18.89 13.68 1.49
CA PHE A 83 18.67 12.90 0.27
C PHE A 83 19.73 13.16 -0.81
N LYS A 84 20.57 14.19 -0.68
CA LYS A 84 21.77 14.37 -1.49
C LYS A 84 22.75 13.20 -1.31
N TYR A 85 22.69 12.51 -0.18
CA TYR A 85 23.50 11.33 0.08
C TYR A 85 22.68 10.06 -0.19
N LYS A 86 23.12 9.25 -1.15
CA LYS A 86 22.46 8.01 -1.58
C LYS A 86 22.12 7.06 -0.43
N PHE A 87 22.95 7.05 0.61
CA PHE A 87 22.72 6.25 1.82
C PHE A 87 21.40 6.58 2.50
N PHE A 88 21.01 7.85 2.59
CA PHE A 88 19.72 8.25 3.20
C PHE A 88 18.54 7.84 2.33
N SER A 89 18.67 7.93 1.00
CA SER A 89 17.61 7.43 0.10
C SER A 89 17.39 5.93 0.28
N ILE A 90 18.47 5.14 0.41
CA ILE A 90 18.36 3.69 0.68
C ILE A 90 17.63 3.42 2.00
N ILE A 91 18.06 4.07 3.09
CA ILE A 91 17.43 3.89 4.41
C ILE A 91 15.95 4.26 4.35
N PHE A 92 15.62 5.39 3.73
CA PHE A 92 14.23 5.85 3.64
C PHE A 92 13.35 4.91 2.83
N ILE A 93 13.82 4.45 1.67
CA ILE A 93 13.07 3.49 0.85
C ILE A 93 12.91 2.14 1.57
N CYS A 94 13.96 1.65 2.22
CA CYS A 94 13.85 0.44 3.02
C CYS A 94 12.80 0.60 4.14
N PHE A 95 12.85 1.71 4.88
CA PHE A 95 11.87 2.03 5.91
C PHE A 95 10.45 2.11 5.34
N ALA A 96 10.26 2.83 4.24
CA ALA A 96 8.96 3.00 3.60
C ALA A 96 8.39 1.67 3.09
N LEU A 97 9.15 0.88 2.35
CA LEU A 97 8.66 -0.39 1.79
C LEU A 97 8.39 -1.44 2.88
N VAL A 98 9.29 -1.58 3.86
CA VAL A 98 9.07 -2.47 5.02
C VAL A 98 7.85 -2.02 5.82
N GLY A 99 7.69 -0.73 6.05
CA GLY A 99 6.54 -0.16 6.73
C GLY A 99 5.24 -0.44 5.96
N MET A 100 5.23 -0.21 4.64
CA MET A 100 4.04 -0.39 3.83
C MET A 100 3.62 -1.85 3.69
N THR A 101 4.56 -2.78 3.54
CA THR A 101 4.22 -4.22 3.52
C THR A 101 3.52 -4.65 4.81
N ASN A 102 4.02 -4.20 5.96
CA ASN A 102 3.35 -4.45 7.25
C ASN A 102 2.01 -3.70 7.38
N ALA A 103 1.91 -2.47 6.87
CA ALA A 103 0.68 -1.70 6.91
C ALA A 103 -0.45 -2.36 6.10
N PHE A 104 -0.14 -2.93 4.94
CA PHE A 104 -1.12 -3.69 4.15
C PHE A 104 -1.58 -4.97 4.87
N ASN A 105 -0.68 -5.67 5.55
CA ASN A 105 -1.04 -6.81 6.38
C ASN A 105 -1.94 -6.39 7.56
N ILE A 106 -1.67 -5.23 8.19
CA ILE A 106 -2.52 -4.68 9.26
C ILE A 106 -3.93 -4.40 8.76
N ILE A 107 -4.11 -3.80 7.58
CA ILE A 107 -5.44 -3.46 7.06
C ILE A 107 -6.18 -4.67 6.45
N ASP A 108 -5.55 -5.83 6.30
CA ASP A 108 -6.21 -7.07 5.86
C ASP A 108 -7.09 -7.73 6.96
N GLY A 109 -7.47 -6.99 7.97
CA GLY A 109 -8.32 -7.48 9.07
C GLY A 109 -9.81 -7.61 8.75
N MET A 110 -10.29 -7.17 7.58
CA MET A 110 -11.71 -7.19 7.18
C MET A 110 -11.91 -7.68 5.76
N ASN A 111 -12.99 -8.44 5.51
CA ASN A 111 -13.28 -8.95 4.16
C ASN A 111 -13.26 -7.85 3.12
N GLY A 112 -12.40 -7.98 2.15
CA GLY A 112 -12.27 -7.08 1.01
C GLY A 112 -11.56 -5.76 1.29
N LEU A 113 -11.17 -5.41 2.51
CA LEU A 113 -10.65 -4.08 2.82
C LEU A 113 -9.35 -3.78 2.07
N VAL A 114 -8.33 -4.62 2.23
CA VAL A 114 -7.03 -4.43 1.55
C VAL A 114 -7.16 -4.58 0.04
N LEU A 115 -8.01 -5.52 -0.41
CA LEU A 115 -8.25 -5.75 -1.85
C LEU A 115 -8.96 -4.56 -2.49
N LEU A 116 -10.04 -4.04 -1.88
CA LEU A 116 -10.79 -2.89 -2.38
C LEU A 116 -9.93 -1.62 -2.37
N TYR A 117 -9.09 -1.46 -1.35
CA TYR A 117 -8.12 -0.37 -1.30
C TYR A 117 -7.15 -0.43 -2.49
N SER A 118 -6.58 -1.58 -2.75
CA SER A 118 -5.66 -1.81 -3.87
C SER A 118 -6.33 -1.66 -5.24
N ILE A 119 -7.57 -2.16 -5.39
CA ILE A 119 -8.40 -1.95 -6.59
C ILE A 119 -8.62 -0.46 -6.82
N THR A 120 -8.95 0.29 -5.76
CA THR A 120 -9.16 1.74 -5.84
C THR A 120 -7.93 2.45 -6.36
N ILE A 121 -6.74 2.11 -5.85
CA ILE A 121 -5.47 2.69 -6.32
C ILE A 121 -5.24 2.35 -7.79
N CYS A 122 -5.34 1.07 -8.17
CA CYS A 122 -5.13 0.66 -9.56
C CYS A 122 -6.09 1.39 -10.52
N LEU A 123 -7.38 1.41 -10.20
CA LEU A 123 -8.38 2.10 -11.03
C LEU A 123 -8.14 3.60 -11.10
N SER A 124 -7.85 4.25 -9.96
CA SER A 124 -7.64 5.69 -9.92
C SER A 124 -6.47 6.11 -10.82
N ILE A 125 -5.38 5.33 -10.85
CA ILE A 125 -4.22 5.57 -11.69
C ILE A 125 -4.57 5.27 -13.16
N LEU A 126 -5.20 4.13 -13.46
CA LEU A 126 -5.58 3.75 -14.83
C LEU A 126 -6.57 4.73 -15.47
N PHE A 127 -7.42 5.40 -14.68
CA PHE A 127 -8.30 6.46 -15.18
C PHE A 127 -7.62 7.81 -15.34
N SER A 128 -6.40 7.98 -14.86
CA SER A 128 -5.61 9.20 -14.99
C SER A 128 -4.61 9.07 -16.14
N ALA A 129 -5.06 9.38 -17.36
CA ALA A 129 -4.22 9.28 -18.57
C ALA A 129 -2.90 10.05 -18.47
N GLU A 130 -2.86 11.11 -17.67
CA GLU A 130 -1.68 11.94 -17.45
C GLU A 130 -0.57 11.22 -16.66
N LEU A 131 -0.94 10.24 -15.82
CA LEU A 131 -0.01 9.47 -15.01
C LEU A 131 0.56 8.26 -15.74
N LEU A 132 -0.07 7.82 -16.83
CA LEU A 132 0.32 6.66 -17.61
C LEU A 132 1.27 7.10 -18.74
N LYS A 133 2.56 7.16 -18.44
CA LYS A 133 3.61 7.52 -19.41
C LYS A 133 4.41 6.35 -19.94
N THR A 134 4.26 5.16 -19.34
CA THR A 134 5.02 3.98 -19.73
C THR A 134 4.11 2.76 -19.85
N THR A 135 4.26 2.01 -20.93
CA THR A 135 3.52 0.78 -21.18
C THR A 135 3.77 -0.29 -20.10
N GLU A 136 4.96 -0.32 -19.50
CA GLU A 136 5.32 -1.30 -18.46
C GLU A 136 4.46 -1.17 -17.20
N ILE A 137 4.21 0.07 -16.75
CA ILE A 137 3.37 0.32 -15.56
C ILE A 137 1.92 0.00 -15.88
N ASP A 138 1.43 0.33 -17.07
CA ASP A 138 0.07 0.05 -17.51
C ASP A 138 -0.20 -1.45 -17.48
N TYR A 139 0.68 -2.28 -18.09
CA TYR A 139 0.56 -3.73 -18.06
C TYR A 139 0.65 -4.29 -16.63
N THR A 140 1.52 -3.74 -15.81
CA THR A 140 1.65 -4.14 -14.40
C THR A 140 0.38 -3.85 -13.63
N LEU A 141 -0.17 -2.64 -13.74
CA LEU A 141 -1.42 -2.25 -13.07
C LEU A 141 -2.60 -3.10 -13.50
N VAL A 142 -2.73 -3.37 -14.81
CA VAL A 142 -3.79 -4.22 -15.35
C VAL A 142 -3.64 -5.65 -14.83
N ALA A 143 -2.44 -6.23 -14.86
CA ALA A 143 -2.20 -7.59 -14.36
C ALA A 143 -2.52 -7.71 -12.86
N VAL A 144 -2.08 -6.74 -12.07
CA VAL A 144 -2.35 -6.67 -10.62
C VAL A 144 -3.85 -6.50 -10.36
N LEU A 145 -4.52 -5.58 -11.07
CA LEU A 145 -5.94 -5.34 -10.93
C LEU A 145 -6.78 -6.60 -11.19
N PHE A 146 -6.54 -7.31 -12.29
CA PHE A 146 -7.28 -8.54 -12.59
C PHE A 146 -6.97 -9.67 -11.59
N SER A 147 -5.74 -9.77 -11.12
CA SER A 147 -5.36 -10.74 -10.08
C SER A 147 -6.11 -10.46 -8.77
N ILE A 148 -6.17 -9.19 -8.35
CA ILE A 148 -6.90 -8.78 -7.14
C ILE A 148 -8.40 -8.99 -7.30
N LEU A 149 -8.99 -8.65 -8.47
CA LEU A 149 -10.41 -8.84 -8.73
C LEU A 149 -10.83 -10.30 -8.62
N GLY A 150 -10.00 -11.24 -9.10
CA GLY A 150 -10.26 -12.68 -8.95
C GLY A 150 -10.39 -13.12 -7.50
N VAL A 151 -9.50 -12.64 -6.62
CA VAL A 151 -9.56 -12.92 -5.18
C VAL A 151 -10.72 -12.15 -4.53
N PHE A 152 -10.94 -10.89 -4.90
CA PHE A 152 -11.95 -10.02 -4.33
C PHE A 152 -13.37 -10.59 -4.45
N ILE A 153 -13.74 -11.12 -5.61
CA ILE A 153 -15.06 -11.72 -5.85
C ILE A 153 -15.35 -12.88 -4.87
N LEU A 154 -14.32 -13.61 -4.45
CA LEU A 154 -14.45 -14.72 -3.52
C LEU A 154 -14.31 -14.29 -2.05
N ASN A 155 -13.54 -13.22 -1.80
CA ASN A 155 -13.34 -12.69 -0.46
C ASN A 155 -14.50 -11.78 -0.02
N PHE A 156 -14.96 -10.88 -0.89
CA PHE A 156 -16.00 -9.90 -0.58
C PHE A 156 -17.33 -10.25 -1.28
N PRO A 157 -18.50 -10.18 -0.60
CA PRO A 157 -18.67 -9.77 0.80
C PRO A 157 -18.56 -10.90 1.83
N LEU A 158 -18.51 -12.16 1.44
CA LEU A 158 -18.80 -13.32 2.29
C LEU A 158 -17.55 -13.98 2.94
N GLY A 159 -16.33 -13.55 2.57
CA GLY A 159 -15.11 -14.12 3.12
C GLY A 159 -14.92 -15.61 2.84
N LYS A 160 -15.21 -16.07 1.61
CA LYS A 160 -15.03 -17.48 1.24
C LYS A 160 -13.58 -17.90 1.15
N ILE A 161 -12.72 -16.98 0.76
CA ILE A 161 -11.26 -17.14 0.74
C ILE A 161 -10.61 -15.89 1.35
N PHE A 162 -9.40 -16.03 1.85
CA PHE A 162 -8.59 -14.93 2.36
C PHE A 162 -7.30 -14.83 1.56
N ILE A 163 -6.74 -13.61 1.50
CA ILE A 163 -5.48 -13.38 0.77
C ILE A 163 -4.28 -13.94 1.53
N GLY A 164 -4.40 -14.08 2.85
CA GLY A 164 -3.35 -14.52 3.76
C GLY A 164 -2.25 -13.49 3.96
N ASP A 165 -1.39 -13.72 4.94
CA ASP A 165 -0.28 -12.82 5.26
C ASP A 165 0.69 -12.68 4.09
N GLY A 166 0.99 -13.79 3.39
CA GLY A 166 1.83 -13.78 2.21
C GLY A 166 1.28 -12.92 1.08
N GLY A 167 -0.02 -13.01 0.83
CA GLY A 167 -0.69 -12.20 -0.19
C GLY A 167 -0.76 -10.73 0.19
N ALA A 168 -1.04 -10.41 1.45
CA ALA A 168 -1.10 -9.03 1.94
C ALA A 168 0.26 -8.33 1.84
N TYR A 169 1.37 -9.01 2.21
CA TYR A 169 2.73 -8.47 2.07
C TYR A 169 3.11 -8.19 0.62
N ILE A 170 2.85 -9.15 -0.29
CA ILE A 170 3.12 -8.96 -1.73
C ILE A 170 2.31 -7.79 -2.27
N LEU A 171 1.03 -7.72 -1.94
CA LEU A 171 0.16 -6.67 -2.42
C LEU A 171 0.63 -5.29 -1.95
N GLY A 172 1.01 -5.17 -0.68
CA GLY A 172 1.58 -3.96 -0.11
C GLY A 172 2.87 -3.54 -0.81
N LEU A 173 3.76 -4.49 -1.10
CA LEU A 173 4.99 -4.23 -1.84
C LEU A 173 4.70 -3.75 -3.26
N ILE A 174 3.89 -4.50 -4.01
CA ILE A 174 3.58 -4.22 -5.43
C ILE A 174 2.94 -2.83 -5.59
N ILE A 175 1.91 -2.54 -4.80
CA ILE A 175 1.20 -1.25 -4.85
C ILE A 175 2.15 -0.11 -4.49
N SER A 176 2.94 -0.25 -3.42
CA SER A 176 3.87 0.79 -2.99
C SER A 176 4.95 1.08 -4.02
N ILE A 177 5.57 0.04 -4.60
CA ILE A 177 6.57 0.18 -5.66
C ILE A 177 5.97 0.87 -6.88
N THR A 178 4.76 0.46 -7.30
CA THR A 178 4.10 1.04 -8.47
C THR A 178 3.80 2.52 -8.27
N VAL A 179 3.27 2.91 -7.11
CA VAL A 179 2.99 4.32 -6.77
C VAL A 179 4.27 5.15 -6.71
N ILE A 180 5.35 4.62 -6.10
CA ILE A 180 6.64 5.31 -6.07
C ILE A 180 7.21 5.44 -7.49
N LYS A 181 7.08 4.43 -8.33
CA LYS A 181 7.56 4.49 -9.72
C LYS A 181 6.82 5.54 -10.54
N ILE A 182 5.50 5.67 -10.36
CA ILE A 182 4.68 6.72 -10.98
C ILE A 182 5.15 8.11 -10.51
N TYR A 183 5.38 8.27 -9.20
CA TYR A 183 5.95 9.49 -8.64
C TYR A 183 7.28 9.85 -9.32
N GLN A 184 8.19 8.90 -9.49
CA GLN A 184 9.50 9.12 -10.10
C GLN A 184 9.39 9.52 -11.58
N ILE A 185 8.60 8.79 -12.38
CA ILE A 185 8.48 9.00 -13.82
C ILE A 185 7.79 10.34 -14.15
N ASN A 186 6.82 10.73 -13.33
CA ASN A 186 6.06 11.95 -13.51
C ASN A 186 6.64 13.16 -12.77
N SER A 187 7.72 12.95 -11.97
CA SER A 187 8.30 13.99 -11.11
C SER A 187 7.27 14.67 -10.20
N LEU A 188 6.38 13.85 -9.62
CA LEU A 188 5.29 14.33 -8.77
C LEU A 188 5.81 14.77 -7.39
N SER A 189 4.93 15.35 -6.59
CA SER A 189 5.19 15.60 -5.17
C SER A 189 5.25 14.30 -4.36
N PRO A 190 6.12 14.15 -3.37
CA PRO A 190 6.08 13.02 -2.43
C PRO A 190 4.77 12.95 -1.64
N TRP A 191 4.04 14.07 -1.52
CA TRP A 191 2.72 14.11 -0.90
C TRP A 191 1.67 13.35 -1.72
N TYR A 192 1.88 13.21 -3.04
CA TYR A 192 1.08 12.32 -3.87
C TYR A 192 1.19 10.87 -3.39
N VAL A 193 2.42 10.36 -3.22
CA VAL A 193 2.67 9.00 -2.73
C VAL A 193 2.03 8.79 -1.36
N LEU A 194 2.23 9.76 -0.45
CA LEU A 194 1.66 9.71 0.89
C LEU A 194 0.13 9.68 0.84
N LEU A 195 -0.49 10.52 0.00
CA LEU A 195 -1.96 10.63 -0.09
C LEU A 195 -2.60 9.37 -0.69
N VAL A 196 -1.96 8.79 -1.73
CA VAL A 196 -2.43 7.52 -2.32
C VAL A 196 -2.32 6.37 -1.34
N LEU A 197 -1.31 6.37 -0.46
CA LEU A 197 -1.04 5.33 0.53
C LEU A 197 -1.46 5.75 1.96
N ILE A 198 -2.34 6.77 2.10
CA ILE A 198 -2.56 7.45 3.37
C ILE A 198 -3.23 6.58 4.44
N TYR A 199 -4.19 5.74 4.06
CA TYR A 199 -4.92 4.93 5.01
C TYR A 199 -4.02 3.89 5.72
N PRO A 200 -3.31 2.98 5.01
CA PRO A 200 -2.38 2.06 5.66
C PRO A 200 -1.24 2.79 6.39
N THR A 201 -0.72 3.90 5.83
CA THR A 201 0.31 4.70 6.49
C THR A 201 -0.18 5.25 7.83
N THR A 202 -1.39 5.80 7.87
CA THR A 202 -1.96 6.34 9.11
C THR A 202 -2.24 5.23 10.13
N GLU A 203 -2.70 4.06 9.70
CA GLU A 203 -2.92 2.90 10.58
C GLU A 203 -1.63 2.41 11.24
N ILE A 204 -0.56 2.23 10.47
CA ILE A 204 0.71 1.76 11.05
C ILE A 204 1.34 2.81 11.96
N LEU A 205 1.36 4.09 11.56
CA LEU A 205 1.93 5.17 12.37
C LEU A 205 1.14 5.37 13.66
N SER A 206 -0.19 5.32 13.61
CA SER A 206 -1.03 5.41 14.82
C SER A 206 -0.81 4.22 15.75
N SER A 207 -0.59 3.01 15.22
CA SER A 207 -0.26 1.84 16.02
C SER A 207 1.10 1.99 16.72
N ILE A 208 2.14 2.42 15.98
CA ILE A 208 3.47 2.68 16.56
C ILE A 208 3.35 3.73 17.67
N PHE A 209 2.66 4.84 17.41
CA PHE A 209 2.49 5.92 18.36
C PHE A 209 1.77 5.48 19.65
N ARG A 210 0.67 4.70 19.51
CA ARG A 210 -0.04 4.10 20.65
C ARG A 210 0.89 3.24 21.52
N ARG A 211 1.66 2.35 20.88
CA ARG A 211 2.57 1.43 21.58
C ARG A 211 3.66 2.17 22.33
N LEU A 212 4.23 3.23 21.73
CA LEU A 212 5.24 4.05 22.36
C LEU A 212 4.69 4.74 23.62
N ILE A 213 3.49 5.33 23.57
CA ILE A 213 2.87 6.00 24.72
C ILE A 213 2.45 5.01 25.81
N SER A 214 1.83 3.91 25.41
CA SER A 214 1.30 2.93 26.37
C SER A 214 2.37 1.95 26.89
N LYS A 215 3.63 2.08 26.46
CA LYS A 215 4.75 1.18 26.80
C LYS A 215 4.41 -0.30 26.58
N LEU A 216 3.57 -0.59 25.61
CA LEU A 216 3.19 -1.96 25.24
C LEU A 216 4.28 -2.62 24.41
N SER A 217 4.42 -3.93 24.56
CA SER A 217 5.33 -4.72 23.74
C SER A 217 4.94 -4.66 22.26
N THR A 218 5.92 -4.59 21.37
CA THR A 218 5.71 -4.64 19.92
C THR A 218 5.20 -6.00 19.44
N THR A 219 5.27 -7.03 20.27
CA THR A 219 4.85 -8.40 19.96
C THR A 219 3.40 -8.71 20.32
N GLU A 220 2.74 -7.86 21.12
CA GLU A 220 1.34 -8.07 21.47
C GLU A 220 0.41 -7.69 20.31
N PRO A 221 -0.71 -8.41 20.08
CA PRO A 221 -1.70 -8.05 19.07
C PRO A 221 -2.32 -6.67 19.35
N ASP A 222 -2.39 -5.82 18.33
CA ASP A 222 -3.07 -4.51 18.43
C ASP A 222 -4.50 -4.61 17.93
N ASN A 223 -5.46 -4.57 18.85
CA ASN A 223 -6.89 -4.63 18.56
C ASN A 223 -7.56 -3.24 18.48
N TYR A 224 -6.77 -2.17 18.32
CA TYR A 224 -7.24 -0.78 18.32
C TYR A 224 -7.08 -0.09 16.97
N HIS A 225 -6.95 -0.85 15.87
CA HIS A 225 -7.02 -0.29 14.52
C HIS A 225 -8.42 0.24 14.24
N LEU A 226 -8.55 1.27 13.37
CA LEU A 226 -9.82 1.92 13.10
C LEU A 226 -10.89 0.92 12.63
N HIS A 227 -10.54 -0.02 11.74
CA HIS A 227 -11.46 -1.06 11.28
C HIS A 227 -11.94 -1.99 12.42
N HIS A 228 -11.09 -2.32 13.39
CA HIS A 228 -11.50 -3.08 14.58
C HIS A 228 -12.42 -2.27 15.49
N LEU A 229 -12.19 -0.97 15.65
CA LEU A 229 -13.06 -0.10 16.46
C LEU A 229 -14.46 0.02 15.85
N ILE A 230 -14.53 0.22 14.53
CA ILE A 230 -15.81 0.24 13.78
C ILE A 230 -16.51 -1.11 13.92
N TYR A 231 -15.81 -2.22 13.72
CA TYR A 231 -16.35 -3.56 13.86
C TYR A 231 -16.94 -3.80 15.27
N LYS A 232 -16.20 -3.47 16.32
CA LYS A 232 -16.66 -3.54 17.71
C LYS A 232 -17.93 -2.70 17.94
N ARG A 233 -18.02 -1.53 17.29
CA ARG A 233 -19.19 -0.66 17.41
C ARG A 233 -20.43 -1.25 16.72
N ILE A 234 -20.26 -1.77 15.50
CA ILE A 234 -21.31 -2.44 14.74
C ILE A 234 -21.81 -3.69 15.49
N THR A 235 -20.91 -4.46 16.08
CA THR A 235 -21.26 -5.68 16.85
C THR A 235 -22.15 -5.36 18.06
N LYS A 236 -21.94 -4.22 18.72
CA LYS A 236 -22.77 -3.78 19.85
C LYS A 236 -24.23 -3.43 19.47
N ILE A 237 -24.49 -3.12 18.19
CA ILE A 237 -25.86 -2.83 17.71
C ILE A 237 -26.73 -4.10 17.68
N GLY A 238 -26.13 -5.29 17.56
CA GLY A 238 -26.81 -6.58 17.76
C GLY A 238 -27.72 -7.07 16.63
N ILE A 239 -28.14 -6.20 15.71
CA ILE A 239 -29.16 -6.49 14.67
C ILE A 239 -28.53 -7.09 13.41
N ILE A 240 -27.22 -6.91 13.20
CA ILE A 240 -26.51 -7.22 11.96
C ILE A 240 -25.86 -8.60 12.06
N SER A 241 -26.08 -9.44 11.03
CA SER A 241 -25.46 -10.77 10.98
C SER A 241 -23.93 -10.69 10.87
N GLU A 242 -23.21 -11.64 11.48
CA GLU A 242 -21.74 -11.69 11.46
C GLU A 242 -21.14 -11.63 10.05
N ARG A 243 -21.80 -12.32 9.09
CA ARG A 243 -21.35 -12.37 7.68
C ARG A 243 -21.29 -11.00 6.99
N VAL A 244 -22.12 -10.05 7.43
CA VAL A 244 -22.26 -8.74 6.78
C VAL A 244 -21.46 -7.65 7.50
N LYS A 245 -21.11 -7.86 8.78
CA LYS A 245 -20.39 -6.87 9.59
C LYS A 245 -19.06 -6.45 8.95
N HIS A 246 -18.26 -7.41 8.52
CA HIS A 246 -16.97 -7.13 7.84
C HIS A 246 -17.17 -6.26 6.60
N SER A 247 -18.18 -6.57 5.79
CA SER A 247 -18.47 -5.84 4.55
C SER A 247 -18.95 -4.41 4.82
N ILE A 248 -19.71 -4.20 5.90
CA ILE A 248 -20.12 -2.85 6.30
C ILE A 248 -18.91 -2.03 6.76
N VAL A 249 -18.01 -2.63 7.55
CA VAL A 249 -16.75 -1.97 7.95
C VAL A 249 -15.95 -1.55 6.73
N THR A 250 -15.75 -2.47 5.78
CA THR A 250 -15.05 -2.22 4.52
C THR A 250 -15.70 -1.09 3.73
N ALA A 251 -17.03 -1.09 3.58
CA ALA A 251 -17.76 -0.05 2.86
C ALA A 251 -17.63 1.33 3.54
N LEU A 252 -17.68 1.41 4.86
CA LEU A 252 -17.51 2.65 5.62
C LEU A 252 -16.09 3.21 5.45
N ILE A 253 -15.07 2.36 5.57
CA ILE A 253 -13.68 2.77 5.38
C ILE A 253 -13.43 3.15 3.93
N PHE A 254 -13.97 2.40 2.95
CA PHE A 254 -13.92 2.75 1.54
C PHE A 254 -14.45 4.16 1.29
N SER A 255 -15.66 4.46 1.77
CA SER A 255 -16.28 5.78 1.61
C SER A 255 -15.43 6.90 2.21
N PHE A 256 -14.61 6.59 3.22
CA PHE A 256 -13.73 7.55 3.87
C PHE A 256 -12.46 7.83 3.06
N TYR A 257 -11.74 6.80 2.56
CA TYR A 257 -10.47 7.01 1.86
C TYR A 257 -10.61 7.28 0.36
N PHE A 258 -11.68 6.81 -0.27
CA PHE A 258 -11.91 6.89 -1.72
C PHE A 258 -11.73 8.32 -2.29
N PRO A 259 -12.33 9.37 -1.70
CA PRO A 259 -12.18 10.73 -2.22
C PRO A 259 -10.72 11.21 -2.21
N PHE A 260 -9.91 10.76 -1.26
CA PHE A 260 -8.52 11.16 -1.14
C PHE A 260 -7.62 10.48 -2.18
N VAL A 261 -7.84 9.19 -2.45
CA VAL A 261 -7.09 8.46 -3.49
C VAL A 261 -7.39 9.01 -4.87
N PHE A 262 -8.66 9.27 -5.20
CA PHE A 262 -9.02 9.90 -6.48
C PHE A 262 -8.58 11.36 -6.56
N GLY A 263 -8.71 12.11 -5.47
CA GLY A 263 -8.23 13.47 -5.38
C GLY A 263 -6.72 13.59 -5.57
N ALA A 264 -5.93 12.62 -5.10
CA ALA A 264 -4.49 12.59 -5.33
C ALA A 264 -4.14 12.59 -6.82
N ASN A 265 -4.86 11.79 -7.62
CA ASN A 265 -4.63 11.75 -9.08
C ASN A 265 -5.15 13.01 -9.80
N TYR A 266 -6.28 13.57 -9.34
CA TYR A 266 -6.85 14.77 -9.93
C TYR A 266 -6.00 16.03 -9.67
N PHE A 267 -5.40 16.12 -8.48
CA PHE A 267 -4.54 17.23 -8.07
C PHE A 267 -3.05 16.86 -8.06
N SER A 268 -2.62 15.90 -8.90
CA SER A 268 -1.26 15.36 -8.90
C SER A 268 -0.16 16.42 -9.03
N ASP A 269 -0.43 17.51 -9.75
CA ASP A 269 0.49 18.62 -9.99
C ASP A 269 0.40 19.73 -8.93
N ASP A 270 -0.60 19.71 -8.03
CA ASP A 270 -0.79 20.75 -7.01
C ASP A 270 -0.27 20.29 -5.64
N HIS A 271 1.00 20.54 -5.38
CA HIS A 271 1.67 20.15 -4.13
C HIS A 271 0.98 20.70 -2.87
N LEU A 272 0.39 21.91 -2.95
CA LEU A 272 -0.27 22.52 -1.80
C LEU A 272 -1.58 21.82 -1.48
N VAL A 273 -2.40 21.55 -2.49
CA VAL A 273 -3.66 20.81 -2.33
C VAL A 273 -3.38 19.41 -1.80
N LEU A 274 -2.37 18.69 -2.31
CA LEU A 274 -1.97 17.37 -1.80
C LEU A 274 -1.61 17.41 -0.32
N LYS A 275 -0.83 18.40 0.12
CA LYS A 275 -0.49 18.60 1.54
C LYS A 275 -1.74 18.82 2.40
N PHE A 276 -2.63 19.71 1.97
CA PHE A 276 -3.88 19.96 2.68
C PHE A 276 -4.77 18.72 2.76
N MET A 277 -4.88 17.95 1.69
CA MET A 277 -5.64 16.70 1.69
C MET A 277 -5.06 15.66 2.67
N CYS A 278 -3.73 15.54 2.75
CA CYS A 278 -3.09 14.67 3.75
C CYS A 278 -3.45 15.11 5.18
N VAL A 279 -3.35 16.41 5.47
CA VAL A 279 -3.70 16.94 6.80
C VAL A 279 -5.18 16.70 7.12
N ILE A 280 -6.07 16.99 6.18
CA ILE A 280 -7.52 16.78 6.33
C ILE A 280 -7.81 15.30 6.63
N PHE A 281 -7.21 14.37 5.86
CA PHE A 281 -7.39 12.94 6.11
C PHE A 281 -6.98 12.56 7.52
N VAL A 282 -5.77 12.95 7.95
CA VAL A 282 -5.23 12.61 9.27
C VAL A 282 -6.10 13.18 10.38
N VAL A 283 -6.55 14.44 10.25
CA VAL A 283 -7.47 15.08 11.23
C VAL A 283 -8.78 14.30 11.33
N PHE A 284 -9.43 13.99 10.20
CA PHE A 284 -10.65 13.21 10.21
C PHE A 284 -10.44 11.79 10.75
N TYR A 285 -9.33 11.13 10.39
CA TYR A 285 -8.99 9.83 10.93
C TYR A 285 -8.93 9.86 12.46
N PHE A 286 -8.23 10.83 13.05
CA PHE A 286 -8.12 10.95 14.51
C PHE A 286 -9.42 11.35 15.17
N ILE A 287 -10.26 12.19 14.54
CA ILE A 287 -11.59 12.50 15.04
C ILE A 287 -12.43 11.21 15.12
N PHE A 288 -12.51 10.43 14.04
CA PHE A 288 -13.25 9.16 14.03
C PHE A 288 -12.66 8.17 15.05
N TYR A 289 -11.33 8.09 15.10
CA TYR A 289 -10.65 7.25 16.06
C TYR A 289 -11.04 7.58 17.51
N LEU A 290 -10.97 8.85 17.90
CA LEU A 290 -11.31 9.31 19.26
C LEU A 290 -12.79 9.13 19.60
N LEU A 291 -13.69 9.26 18.63
CA LEU A 291 -15.11 8.99 18.83
C LEU A 291 -15.42 7.52 19.10
N LEU A 292 -14.64 6.61 18.52
CA LEU A 292 -14.83 5.16 18.60
C LEU A 292 -14.03 4.50 19.73
N ALA A 293 -12.88 5.08 20.10
CA ALA A 293 -12.01 4.54 21.13
C ALA A 293 -12.67 4.49 22.52
N PRO A 294 -12.38 3.45 23.33
CA PRO A 294 -12.88 3.35 24.69
C PRO A 294 -12.44 4.53 25.57
N LYS A 295 -13.29 4.93 26.53
CA LYS A 295 -13.00 6.08 27.40
C LYS A 295 -11.65 5.94 28.15
N ASN A 296 -11.33 4.76 28.62
CA ASN A 296 -10.08 4.47 29.33
C ASN A 296 -8.82 4.63 28.45
N PHE A 297 -8.98 4.63 27.13
CA PHE A 297 -7.90 4.81 26.18
C PHE A 297 -7.73 6.28 25.74
N ARG A 298 -8.79 7.10 25.88
CA ARG A 298 -8.78 8.52 25.50
C ARG A 298 -7.94 9.40 26.43
N PHE A 299 -7.71 8.97 27.67
CA PHE A 299 -6.99 9.73 28.68
C PHE A 299 -5.52 9.36 28.83
N ASN A 300 -5.06 8.31 28.11
CA ASN A 300 -3.65 7.91 28.10
C ASN A 300 -2.93 8.38 26.82
N LEU A 301 -3.56 9.20 26.02
CA LEU A 301 -3.00 9.98 24.92
C LEU A 301 -2.85 11.44 25.38
#